data_f7c4eef2782aa7f6fb3707a54ef81d77
#
_entry.id   f7c4eef2782aa7f6fb3707a54ef81d77
#
_cell.length_a   1.000
_cell.length_b   1.000
_cell.length_c   1.000
_cell.angle_alpha   90.00
_cell.angle_beta   90.00
_cell.angle_gamma   90.00
#
_symmetry.space_group_name_H-M   'P 1'
#
loop_
_entity.id
_entity.type
_entity.pdbx_description
1 polymer ?
#
loop_
_entity_poly.entity_id
_entity_poly.type
_entity_poly.pdbx_seq_one_letter_code
_entity_poly.pdbx_strand_id
1 'polypeptide(L)'
;NGVCFYVPDFDKAEYYIHALTDLEFVMCVAEMDDYDRERAAECHVYTPFFRTIEQCYPYDQSCKTPGTWSRSVLFGDFGRLGKITMGACRGQNNGGTIEKGHREVHQWNYSLGDSDYILTVEGNEIERKTGDWDFIPAGLDHSLVAGEGKEVYYVWVEFYTSKHGIH
;
A
#
# COMPACT_ATOMS: atom_id res chain seq x y z
N ASN A 1 -17.84 -4.20 6.31
CA ASN A 1 -16.60 -4.99 6.25
C ASN A 1 -15.44 -4.02 6.42
N GLY A 2 -14.66 -4.20 7.50
CA GLY A 2 -13.50 -3.37 7.78
C GLY A 2 -12.23 -3.96 7.15
N VAL A 3 -11.34 -3.10 6.68
CA VAL A 3 -10.00 -3.49 6.24
C VAL A 3 -9.08 -3.49 7.44
N CYS A 4 -8.30 -4.55 7.60
CA CYS A 4 -7.30 -4.65 8.66
C CYS A 4 -6.01 -5.27 8.14
N PHE A 5 -4.94 -5.03 8.87
CA PHE A 5 -3.59 -5.49 8.57
C PHE A 5 -3.03 -6.26 9.74
N TYR A 6 -2.43 -7.40 9.45
CA TYR A 6 -1.69 -8.18 10.42
C TYR A 6 -0.26 -8.40 9.93
N VAL A 7 0.70 -8.02 10.74
CA VAL A 7 2.12 -8.30 10.51
C VAL A 7 2.58 -9.24 11.60
N PRO A 8 2.94 -10.49 11.27
CA PRO A 8 3.39 -11.47 12.25
C PRO A 8 4.77 -11.13 12.79
N ASP A 9 5.15 -11.77 13.89
CA ASP A 9 6.53 -11.75 14.35
C ASP A 9 7.35 -12.71 13.48
N PHE A 10 7.99 -12.17 12.46
CA PHE A 10 8.72 -12.96 11.49
C PHE A 10 9.97 -13.58 12.11
N ASP A 11 10.32 -14.77 11.63
CA ASP A 11 11.42 -15.62 12.08
C ASP A 11 11.32 -16.18 13.51
N LYS A 12 10.23 -15.90 14.24
CA LYS A 12 10.16 -16.26 15.65
C LYS A 12 8.97 -17.10 16.06
N ALA A 13 7.90 -17.05 15.29
CA ALA A 13 6.66 -17.74 15.67
C ALA A 13 5.98 -18.44 14.50
N GLU A 14 5.40 -19.59 14.78
CA GLU A 14 4.36 -20.14 13.94
C GLU A 14 3.09 -19.33 14.16
N TYR A 15 2.39 -18.99 13.08
CA TYR A 15 1.10 -18.30 13.14
C TYR A 15 0.08 -19.03 12.28
N TYR A 16 -1.17 -18.91 12.65
CA TYR A 16 -2.28 -19.43 11.87
C TYR A 16 -3.45 -18.44 11.89
N ILE A 17 -4.27 -18.50 10.86
CA ILE A 17 -5.49 -17.72 10.74
C ILE A 17 -6.67 -18.66 10.95
N HIS A 18 -7.53 -18.34 11.91
CA HIS A 18 -8.79 -19.03 12.15
C HIS A 18 -9.95 -18.12 11.78
N ALA A 19 -10.58 -18.39 10.64
CA ALA A 19 -11.74 -17.64 10.20
C ALA A 19 -13.00 -18.12 10.93
N LEU A 20 -13.71 -17.22 11.60
CA LEU A 20 -14.99 -17.49 12.26
C LEU A 20 -16.19 -17.23 11.33
N THR A 21 -15.97 -16.46 10.29
CA THR A 21 -16.92 -16.17 9.20
C THR A 21 -16.15 -16.20 7.88
N ASP A 22 -16.79 -15.91 6.78
CA ASP A 22 -16.10 -15.76 5.50
C ASP A 22 -14.99 -14.70 5.62
N LEU A 23 -13.81 -15.07 5.18
CA LEU A 23 -12.61 -14.23 5.21
C LEU A 23 -11.96 -14.19 3.84
N GLU A 24 -11.74 -13.02 3.32
CA GLU A 24 -10.89 -12.77 2.17
C GLU A 24 -9.63 -12.03 2.64
N PHE A 25 -8.46 -12.47 2.22
CA PHE A 25 -7.20 -11.83 2.58
C PHE A 25 -6.15 -11.93 1.48
N VAL A 26 -5.25 -10.98 1.51
CA VAL A 26 -4.04 -10.97 0.69
C VAL A 26 -2.85 -11.22 1.59
N MET A 27 -1.98 -12.13 1.18
CA MET A 27 -0.74 -12.41 1.88
C MET A 27 0.45 -11.96 1.04
N CYS A 28 1.23 -11.01 1.60
CA CYS A 28 2.49 -10.60 1.03
C CYS A 28 3.62 -11.32 1.76
N VAL A 29 4.44 -12.05 1.02
CA VAL A 29 5.62 -12.75 1.55
C VAL A 29 6.86 -12.20 0.86
N ALA A 30 7.84 -11.76 1.65
CA ALA A 30 9.10 -11.27 1.13
C ALA A 30 10.26 -11.78 1.98
N GLU A 31 11.37 -12.12 1.33
CA GLU A 31 12.61 -12.42 2.01
C GLU A 31 13.25 -11.15 2.57
N MET A 32 13.69 -11.22 3.83
CA MET A 32 14.40 -10.15 4.50
C MET A 32 15.89 -10.49 4.60
N ASP A 33 16.73 -9.61 4.06
CA ASP A 33 18.18 -9.67 4.27
C ASP A 33 18.60 -8.94 5.56
N ASP A 34 19.88 -8.91 5.87
CA ASP A 34 20.40 -8.27 7.07
C ASP A 34 20.11 -6.77 7.08
N TYR A 35 20.17 -6.11 5.91
CA TYR A 35 19.81 -4.71 5.80
C TYR A 35 18.34 -4.45 6.15
N ASP A 36 17.44 -5.31 5.71
CA ASP A 36 16.02 -5.18 6.02
C ASP A 36 15.76 -5.29 7.53
N ARG A 37 16.47 -6.22 8.19
CA ARG A 37 16.37 -6.43 9.64
C ARG A 37 16.93 -5.25 10.44
N GLU A 38 18.09 -4.75 10.03
CA GLU A 38 18.71 -3.56 10.65
C GLU A 38 17.77 -2.36 10.49
N ARG A 39 17.22 -2.15 9.28
CA ARG A 39 16.33 -1.04 9.01
C ARG A 39 15.01 -1.13 9.79
N ALA A 40 14.42 -2.30 9.90
CA ALA A 40 13.22 -2.52 10.71
C ALA A 40 13.49 -2.21 12.20
N ALA A 41 14.67 -2.58 12.70
CA ALA A 41 15.09 -2.28 14.07
C ALA A 41 15.32 -0.77 14.29
N GLU A 42 15.99 -0.08 13.38
CA GLU A 42 16.20 1.38 13.43
C GLU A 42 14.87 2.15 13.40
N CYS A 43 13.92 1.70 12.59
CA CYS A 43 12.59 2.28 12.48
C CYS A 43 11.68 1.91 13.65
N HIS A 44 12.15 1.12 14.62
CA HIS A 44 11.39 0.66 15.77
C HIS A 44 10.07 -0.02 15.38
N VAL A 45 10.13 -0.85 14.36
CA VAL A 45 8.96 -1.65 13.94
C VAL A 45 8.80 -2.82 14.90
N TYR A 46 7.80 -2.73 15.74
CA TYR A 46 7.46 -3.79 16.69
C TYR A 46 6.48 -4.76 16.07
N THR A 47 6.81 -6.03 16.07
CA THR A 47 5.94 -7.14 15.62
C THR A 47 5.71 -8.13 16.76
N PRO A 48 4.60 -8.88 16.78
CA PRO A 48 3.51 -8.80 15.82
C PRO A 48 2.62 -7.57 16.06
N PHE A 49 1.93 -7.10 15.04
CA PHE A 49 0.87 -6.11 15.24
C PHE A 49 -0.37 -6.38 14.38
N PHE A 50 -1.50 -5.90 14.86
CA PHE A 50 -2.76 -5.83 14.15
C PHE A 50 -3.27 -4.40 14.17
N ARG A 51 -3.76 -3.92 13.02
CA ARG A 51 -4.36 -2.59 12.89
C ARG A 51 -5.55 -2.63 11.95
N THR A 52 -6.62 -1.94 12.31
CA THR A 52 -7.65 -1.56 11.34
C THR A 52 -7.16 -0.38 10.51
N ILE A 53 -7.80 -0.12 9.37
CA ILE A 53 -7.43 1.02 8.52
C ILE A 53 -7.54 2.36 9.27
N GLU A 54 -8.49 2.48 10.20
CA GLU A 54 -8.70 3.69 11.01
C GLU A 54 -7.57 3.93 12.01
N GLN A 55 -6.88 2.87 12.44
CA GLN A 55 -5.73 2.93 13.33
C GLN A 55 -4.41 3.19 12.60
N CYS A 56 -4.43 3.11 11.27
CA CYS A 56 -3.27 3.43 10.45
C CYS A 56 -3.00 4.93 10.45
N TYR A 57 -1.74 5.30 10.25
CA TYR A 57 -1.29 6.67 10.38
C TYR A 57 -1.72 7.51 9.16
N PRO A 58 -2.51 8.58 9.34
CA PRO A 58 -2.86 9.47 8.26
C PRO A 58 -1.64 10.31 7.85
N TYR A 59 -1.43 10.46 6.56
CA TYR A 59 -0.38 11.32 6.02
C TYR A 59 -0.86 12.07 4.79
N ASP A 60 -0.17 13.13 4.46
CA ASP A 60 -0.49 13.95 3.30
C ASP A 60 0.62 13.90 2.26
N GLN A 61 0.24 13.97 0.99
CA GLN A 61 1.13 13.98 -0.16
C GLN A 61 0.61 14.96 -1.20
N SER A 62 1.53 15.62 -1.90
CA SER A 62 1.20 16.59 -2.95
C SER A 62 0.56 15.97 -4.20
N CYS A 63 0.69 14.67 -4.38
CA CYS A 63 0.10 13.93 -5.49
C CYS A 63 -1.40 13.66 -5.34
N LYS A 64 -1.98 13.89 -4.16
CA LYS A 64 -3.40 13.66 -3.93
C LYS A 64 -4.27 14.75 -4.52
N THR A 65 -5.35 14.34 -5.16
CA THR A 65 -6.41 15.25 -5.56
C THR A 65 -7.36 15.55 -4.37
N PRO A 66 -8.13 16.65 -4.41
CA PRO A 66 -9.09 16.96 -3.35
C PRO A 66 -10.05 15.80 -3.04
N GLY A 67 -10.37 15.60 -1.76
CA GLY A 67 -11.26 14.51 -1.33
C GLY A 67 -10.58 13.15 -1.20
N THR A 68 -9.26 13.08 -1.33
CA THR A 68 -8.48 11.86 -1.18
C THR A 68 -7.76 11.83 0.15
N TRP A 69 -7.86 10.70 0.86
CA TRP A 69 -7.06 10.45 2.05
C TRP A 69 -6.06 9.30 1.82
N SER A 70 -4.98 9.33 2.57
CA SER A 70 -3.97 8.27 2.61
C SER A 70 -3.64 7.89 4.03
N ARG A 71 -3.37 6.59 4.24
CA ARG A 71 -2.97 6.04 5.54
C ARG A 71 -1.82 5.06 5.35
N SER A 72 -0.78 5.21 6.16
CA SER A 72 0.33 4.26 6.21
C SER A 72 0.08 3.19 7.26
N VAL A 73 0.24 1.94 6.87
CA VAL A 73 0.21 0.78 7.80
C VAL A 73 1.49 0.73 8.60
N LEU A 74 2.61 0.92 7.90
CA LEU A 74 3.93 1.07 8.47
C LEU A 74 4.23 2.57 8.49
N PHE A 75 4.76 3.05 9.58
CA PHE A 75 4.98 4.48 9.80
C PHE A 75 5.90 5.10 8.75
N GLY A 76 5.36 5.83 7.77
CA GLY A 76 6.04 6.74 6.85
C GLY A 76 7.51 6.41 6.52
N ASP A 77 8.38 7.40 6.45
CA ASP A 77 9.82 7.19 6.23
C ASP A 77 10.50 6.41 7.36
N PHE A 78 9.84 6.27 8.49
CA PHE A 78 10.34 5.58 9.68
C PHE A 78 9.72 4.20 9.89
N GLY A 79 8.62 3.88 9.24
CA GLY A 79 7.87 2.64 9.44
C GLY A 79 8.02 1.67 8.29
N ARG A 80 9.24 1.21 8.01
CA ARG A 80 9.51 0.25 6.95
C ARG A 80 9.88 -1.10 7.53
N LEU A 81 9.39 -2.15 6.88
CA LEU A 81 9.95 -3.49 7.01
C LEU A 81 11.07 -3.63 5.98
N GLY A 82 12.23 -3.05 6.27
CA GLY A 82 13.33 -3.02 5.32
C GLY A 82 12.97 -2.36 3.99
N LYS A 83 12.93 -3.15 2.91
CA LYS A 83 12.56 -2.70 1.56
C LYS A 83 11.06 -2.54 1.34
N ILE A 84 10.22 -2.90 2.30
CA ILE A 84 8.76 -2.87 2.13
C ILE A 84 8.15 -1.73 2.91
N THR A 85 7.25 -1.00 2.25
CA THR A 85 6.29 -0.11 2.90
C THR A 85 4.89 -0.37 2.35
N MET A 86 3.85 -0.08 3.13
CA MET A 86 2.47 -0.29 2.69
C MET A 86 1.51 0.70 3.32
N GLY A 87 0.43 0.91 2.61
CA GLY A 87 -0.65 1.77 3.07
C GLY A 87 -1.90 1.64 2.23
N ALA A 88 -2.80 2.60 2.37
CA ALA A 88 -4.01 2.66 1.59
C ALA A 88 -4.36 4.10 1.21
N CYS A 89 -4.97 4.24 0.05
CA CYS A 89 -5.55 5.49 -0.43
C CYS A 89 -7.02 5.29 -0.77
N ARG A 90 -7.83 6.31 -0.49
CA ARG A 90 -9.24 6.33 -0.90
C ARG A 90 -9.64 7.73 -1.32
N GLY A 91 -10.27 7.83 -2.47
CA GLY A 91 -10.81 9.07 -3.01
C GLY A 91 -12.17 8.84 -3.68
N GLN A 92 -12.98 9.88 -3.76
CA GLN A 92 -14.30 9.85 -4.39
C GLN A 92 -14.49 11.09 -5.27
N ASN A 93 -15.38 11.00 -6.26
CA ASN A 93 -15.78 12.16 -7.07
C ASN A 93 -14.56 12.90 -7.66
N ASN A 94 -13.85 12.29 -8.56
CA ASN A 94 -12.59 12.74 -9.15
C ASN A 94 -11.41 12.74 -8.14
N GLY A 95 -11.58 12.04 -7.02
CA GLY A 95 -10.52 11.80 -6.04
C GLY A 95 -9.53 10.73 -6.50
N GLY A 96 -8.29 10.80 -6.00
CA GLY A 96 -7.24 9.83 -6.28
C GLY A 96 -5.84 10.42 -6.17
N THR A 97 -4.87 9.75 -6.78
CA THR A 97 -3.47 10.16 -6.80
C THR A 97 -2.96 10.36 -8.22
N ILE A 98 -2.06 11.33 -8.41
CA ILE A 98 -1.36 11.61 -9.67
C ILE A 98 0.12 11.74 -9.33
N GLU A 99 0.88 10.70 -9.63
CA GLU A 99 2.24 10.55 -9.15
C GLU A 99 3.27 10.55 -10.27
N LYS A 100 4.39 11.22 -10.01
CA LYS A 100 5.59 11.02 -10.78
C LYS A 100 6.24 9.71 -10.37
N GLY A 101 6.80 9.00 -11.34
CA GLY A 101 7.37 7.68 -11.10
C GLY A 101 8.46 7.68 -10.04
N HIS A 102 8.35 6.79 -9.10
CA HIS A 102 9.36 6.56 -8.06
C HIS A 102 10.51 5.76 -8.66
N ARG A 103 11.66 6.34 -8.83
CA ARG A 103 12.79 5.73 -9.57
C ARG A 103 13.23 4.38 -9.04
N GLU A 104 13.04 4.14 -7.75
CA GLU A 104 13.57 2.97 -7.06
C GLU A 104 12.51 2.15 -6.33
N VAL A 105 11.23 2.34 -6.69
CA VAL A 105 10.11 1.68 -6.04
C VAL A 105 9.23 1.01 -7.07
N HIS A 106 9.07 -0.30 -6.95
CA HIS A 106 7.98 -1.02 -7.57
C HIS A 106 6.75 -0.95 -6.67
N GLN A 107 5.58 -0.76 -7.25
CA GLN A 107 4.33 -0.66 -6.51
C GLN A 107 3.32 -1.72 -6.97
N TRP A 108 2.72 -2.39 -6.01
CA TRP A 108 1.55 -3.23 -6.19
C TRP A 108 0.34 -2.54 -5.59
N ASN A 109 -0.79 -2.58 -6.29
CA ASN A 109 -2.06 -2.08 -5.79
C ASN A 109 -3.09 -3.20 -5.80
N TYR A 110 -3.92 -3.25 -4.77
CA TYR A 110 -5.09 -4.12 -4.71
C TYR A 110 -6.33 -3.27 -4.45
N SER A 111 -7.30 -3.35 -5.36
CA SER A 111 -8.51 -2.53 -5.33
C SER A 111 -9.55 -3.09 -4.37
N LEU A 112 -10.06 -2.22 -3.50
CA LEU A 112 -10.99 -2.53 -2.40
C LEU A 112 -12.33 -1.79 -2.57
N GLY A 113 -13.25 -2.02 -1.64
CA GLY A 113 -14.51 -1.27 -1.52
C GLY A 113 -15.38 -1.39 -2.77
N ASP A 114 -15.92 -0.29 -3.22
CA ASP A 114 -16.71 -0.17 -4.46
C ASP A 114 -15.90 0.51 -5.56
N SER A 115 -14.62 0.13 -5.69
CA SER A 115 -13.70 0.75 -6.62
C SER A 115 -14.15 0.64 -8.08
N ASP A 116 -14.17 1.77 -8.75
CA ASP A 116 -14.36 1.94 -10.20
C ASP A 116 -13.58 3.19 -10.61
N TYR A 117 -12.39 3.00 -11.17
CA TYR A 117 -11.46 4.09 -11.47
C TYR A 117 -10.62 3.81 -12.71
N ILE A 118 -9.88 4.82 -13.15
CA ILE A 118 -8.90 4.69 -14.22
C ILE A 118 -7.50 4.68 -13.61
N LEU A 119 -6.75 3.63 -13.87
CA LEU A 119 -5.30 3.59 -13.72
C LEU A 119 -4.68 4.11 -15.02
N THR A 120 -3.86 5.13 -14.94
CA THR A 120 -3.05 5.60 -16.07
C THR A 120 -1.59 5.33 -15.77
N VAL A 121 -0.87 4.67 -16.67
CA VAL A 121 0.59 4.46 -16.57
C VAL A 121 1.24 4.93 -17.88
N GLU A 122 2.14 5.90 -17.81
CA GLU A 122 2.79 6.49 -18.99
C GLU A 122 1.78 6.90 -20.08
N GLY A 123 0.61 7.44 -19.66
CA GLY A 123 -0.45 7.88 -20.55
C GLY A 123 -1.37 6.76 -21.07
N ASN A 124 -1.12 5.51 -20.74
CA ASN A 124 -2.01 4.39 -21.08
C ASN A 124 -3.05 4.19 -19.99
N GLU A 125 -4.32 4.23 -20.36
CA GLU A 125 -5.46 4.12 -19.46
C GLU A 125 -5.99 2.68 -19.39
N ILE A 126 -6.30 2.23 -18.18
CA ILE A 126 -6.85 0.92 -17.90
C ILE A 126 -7.96 1.08 -16.86
N GLU A 127 -9.16 0.59 -17.16
CA GLU A 127 -10.25 0.53 -16.18
C GLU A 127 -9.92 -0.47 -15.07
N ARG A 128 -10.21 -0.09 -13.83
CA ARG A 128 -10.01 -0.91 -12.65
C ARG A 128 -11.23 -0.93 -11.76
N LYS A 129 -11.46 -2.09 -11.16
CA LYS A 129 -12.59 -2.36 -10.27
C LYS A 129 -12.14 -3.09 -9.02
N THR A 130 -13.03 -3.21 -8.07
CA THR A 130 -12.85 -4.01 -6.85
C THR A 130 -12.31 -5.40 -7.17
N GLY A 131 -11.25 -5.81 -6.46
CA GLY A 131 -10.57 -7.09 -6.63
C GLY A 131 -9.46 -7.10 -7.69
N ASP A 132 -9.30 -6.03 -8.46
CA ASP A 132 -8.21 -5.95 -9.43
C ASP A 132 -6.86 -5.71 -8.76
N TRP A 133 -5.83 -6.31 -9.38
CA TRP A 133 -4.43 -6.12 -9.03
C TRP A 133 -3.69 -5.34 -10.10
N ASP A 134 -2.82 -4.46 -9.66
CA ASP A 134 -1.92 -3.72 -10.52
C ASP A 134 -0.48 -3.89 -10.09
N PHE A 135 0.42 -3.89 -11.07
CA PHE A 135 1.85 -3.77 -10.85
C PHE A 135 2.38 -2.59 -11.64
N ILE A 136 3.00 -1.66 -10.96
CA ILE A 136 3.61 -0.46 -11.54
C ILE A 136 5.12 -0.58 -11.37
N PRO A 137 5.87 -0.78 -12.46
CA PRO A 137 7.33 -0.80 -12.42
C PRO A 137 7.90 0.51 -11.91
N ALA A 138 9.07 0.43 -11.26
CA ALA A 138 9.79 1.59 -10.77
C ALA A 138 10.06 2.61 -11.90
N GLY A 139 9.86 3.88 -11.59
CA GLY A 139 10.17 5.01 -12.47
C GLY A 139 9.04 5.44 -13.40
N LEU A 140 7.93 4.71 -13.49
CA LEU A 140 6.84 5.06 -14.40
C LEU A 140 5.86 6.07 -13.75
N ASP A 141 5.54 7.14 -14.48
CA ASP A 141 4.50 8.08 -14.09
C ASP A 141 3.15 7.36 -14.07
N HIS A 142 2.36 7.57 -13.01
CA HIS A 142 1.07 6.90 -12.88
C HIS A 142 0.04 7.71 -12.11
N SER A 143 -1.23 7.39 -12.35
CA SER A 143 -2.35 7.96 -11.60
C SER A 143 -3.46 6.93 -11.41
N LEU A 144 -4.13 7.02 -10.27
CA LEU A 144 -5.30 6.22 -9.93
C LEU A 144 -6.41 7.20 -9.53
N VAL A 145 -7.34 7.45 -10.44
CA VAL A 145 -8.36 8.51 -10.25
C VAL A 145 -9.74 7.99 -10.56
N ALA A 146 -10.67 8.18 -9.61
CA ALA A 146 -12.08 7.89 -9.80
C ALA A 146 -12.75 8.98 -10.65
N GLY A 147 -13.75 8.60 -11.44
CA GLY A 147 -14.63 9.54 -12.10
C GLY A 147 -15.67 10.14 -11.15
N GLU A 148 -16.54 11.01 -11.72
CA GLU A 148 -17.67 11.56 -10.98
C GLU A 148 -18.63 10.45 -10.53
N GLY A 149 -19.07 10.49 -9.26
CA GLY A 149 -19.91 9.47 -8.66
C GLY A 149 -19.24 8.13 -8.37
N LYS A 150 -17.94 8.01 -8.62
CA LYS A 150 -17.16 6.79 -8.46
C LYS A 150 -16.17 6.89 -7.30
N GLU A 151 -15.58 5.74 -6.94
CA GLU A 151 -14.59 5.60 -5.88
C GLU A 151 -13.31 4.97 -6.40
N VAL A 152 -12.18 5.43 -5.91
CA VAL A 152 -10.91 4.72 -5.91
C VAL A 152 -10.56 4.37 -4.46
N TYR A 153 -10.38 3.11 -4.16
CA TYR A 153 -9.92 2.64 -2.86
C TYR A 153 -8.98 1.46 -3.05
N TYR A 154 -7.72 1.60 -2.67
CA TYR A 154 -6.72 0.56 -2.84
C TYR A 154 -5.75 0.49 -1.67
N VAL A 155 -5.24 -0.70 -1.43
CA VAL A 155 -4.01 -0.93 -0.65
C VAL A 155 -2.85 -0.90 -1.62
N TRP A 156 -1.82 -0.15 -1.28
CA TRP A 156 -0.55 -0.16 -1.98
C TRP A 156 0.52 -0.87 -1.15
N VAL A 157 1.39 -1.60 -1.84
CA VAL A 157 2.59 -2.23 -1.28
C VAL A 157 3.75 -1.84 -2.18
N GLU A 158 4.73 -1.17 -1.61
CA GLU A 158 5.90 -0.69 -2.32
C GLU A 158 7.13 -1.51 -1.94
N PHE A 159 7.94 -1.81 -2.95
CA PHE A 159 9.19 -2.55 -2.83
C PHE A 159 10.33 -1.71 -3.36
N TYR A 160 11.26 -1.35 -2.50
CA TYR A 160 12.46 -0.63 -2.89
C TYR A 160 13.43 -1.56 -3.61
N THR A 161 13.89 -1.15 -4.79
CA THR A 161 14.79 -1.94 -5.65
C THR A 161 16.24 -1.86 -5.20
N SER A 162 16.60 -0.86 -4.41
CA SER A 162 17.96 -0.69 -3.88
C SER A 162 17.98 -0.16 -2.46
N LYS A 163 19.11 -0.38 -1.78
CA LYS A 163 19.39 0.15 -0.43
C LYS A 163 19.50 1.68 -0.41
N HIS A 164 19.72 2.30 -1.55
CA HIS A 164 19.99 3.74 -1.68
C HIS A 164 18.75 4.57 -2.09
N GLY A 165 17.67 3.94 -2.50
CA GLY A 165 16.41 4.60 -2.84
C GLY A 165 15.61 5.11 -1.63
N ILE A 166 16.21 5.04 -0.46
CA ILE A 166 15.60 5.40 0.80
C ILE A 166 16.13 6.78 1.20
N HIS A 167 15.47 7.81 0.74
CA HIS A 167 15.71 9.19 1.20
C HIS A 167 14.71 9.59 2.27
#